data_94058bbf3c77cb087bf088155d34d128
#
_entry.id   94058bbf3c77cb087bf088155d34d128
#
_cell.length_a   1.000
_cell.length_b   1.000
_cell.length_c   1.000
_cell.angle_alpha   90.00
_cell.angle_beta   90.00
_cell.angle_gamma   90.00
#
_symmetry.space_group_name_H-M   'P 1'
#
loop_
_entity.id
_entity.type
_entity.pdbx_description
1 polymer ?
#
loop_
_entity_poly.entity_id
_entity_poly.type
_entity_poly.pdbx_seq_one_letter_code
_entity_poly.pdbx_strand_id
1 'polypeptide(L)'
;LREQRRRKFLIRRVFVFAVAIIIAALVIFAIKGCVSSVSQRAEQKRQEELAAMSTQTPTTAPAQKSNSSDIDQNYYQNSAFIGNSFVDGMMNYSLVEGADYFARIGLNVNDAMTKSTSTGTVPVIEELNNGKQYNKIFMIFGENELGWANSDTFVEQYGALIDKAKSYQSTAKIYLLAITPVTKEVSDNNVDNTNNEQIVKYNELIKKLAESKGVVYADVYSAVVGEDGNLPDGVASDGIHFGEDYYKKCLVYIQNNIQ
;
A
#
# COMPACT_ATOMS: atom_id res chain seq x y z
N LEU A 1 36.52 54.27 -39.39
CA LEU A 1 37.32 53.34 -38.56
C LEU A 1 36.62 52.91 -37.27
N ARG A 2 35.90 53.78 -36.52
CA ARG A 2 35.21 53.47 -35.27
C ARG A 2 33.93 52.58 -35.51
N GLU A 3 33.18 52.86 -36.58
CA GLU A 3 31.95 52.06 -36.91
C GLU A 3 32.26 50.64 -37.37
N GLN A 4 33.33 50.47 -38.14
CA GLN A 4 33.72 49.08 -38.57
C GLN A 4 34.21 48.25 -37.38
N ARG A 5 34.85 48.87 -36.38
CA ARG A 5 35.22 48.13 -35.12
C ARG A 5 33.99 47.74 -34.28
N ARG A 6 32.99 48.63 -34.20
CA ARG A 6 31.70 48.30 -33.49
C ARG A 6 30.93 47.20 -34.18
N ARG A 7 30.81 47.17 -35.51
CA ARG A 7 30.18 46.09 -36.26
C ARG A 7 30.87 44.75 -36.09
N LYS A 8 32.20 44.71 -36.14
CA LYS A 8 32.98 43.49 -35.90
C LYS A 8 32.80 42.97 -34.47
N PHE A 9 32.68 43.83 -33.48
CA PHE A 9 32.48 43.47 -32.08
C PHE A 9 31.05 42.95 -31.85
N LEU A 10 30.05 43.54 -32.47
CA LEU A 10 28.65 43.05 -32.42
C LEU A 10 28.50 41.66 -33.06
N ILE A 11 29.08 41.47 -34.25
CA ILE A 11 29.05 40.19 -34.96
C ILE A 11 29.72 39.07 -34.12
N ARG A 12 30.87 39.37 -33.48
CA ARG A 12 31.52 38.41 -32.60
C ARG A 12 30.67 38.05 -31.39
N ARG A 13 29.98 39.00 -30.76
CA ARG A 13 29.06 38.72 -29.65
C ARG A 13 27.88 37.86 -30.09
N VAL A 14 27.23 38.21 -31.19
CA VAL A 14 26.10 37.41 -31.71
C VAL A 14 26.56 36.00 -32.07
N PHE A 15 27.73 35.83 -32.64
CA PHE A 15 28.27 34.50 -32.95
C PHE A 15 28.54 33.68 -31.68
N VAL A 16 29.13 34.28 -30.64
CA VAL A 16 29.37 33.60 -29.35
C VAL A 16 28.04 33.17 -28.68
N PHE A 17 27.03 34.07 -28.70
CA PHE A 17 25.70 33.70 -28.16
C PHE A 17 25.02 32.59 -28.97
N ALA A 18 25.13 32.62 -30.29
CA ALA A 18 24.56 31.54 -31.14
C ALA A 18 25.23 30.20 -30.89
N VAL A 19 26.54 30.15 -30.74
CA VAL A 19 27.29 28.94 -30.41
C VAL A 19 26.91 28.42 -28.99
N ALA A 20 26.76 29.32 -28.01
CA ALA A 20 26.36 28.94 -26.66
C ALA A 20 24.95 28.31 -26.62
N ILE A 21 24.01 28.87 -27.41
CA ILE A 21 22.65 28.31 -27.53
C ILE A 21 22.67 26.93 -28.17
N ILE A 22 23.48 26.72 -29.21
CA ILE A 22 23.62 25.42 -29.87
C ILE A 22 24.20 24.38 -28.91
N ILE A 23 25.23 24.74 -28.15
CA ILE A 23 25.83 23.85 -27.15
C ILE A 23 24.81 23.48 -26.07
N ALA A 24 24.06 24.47 -25.54
CA ALA A 24 23.01 24.23 -24.57
C ALA A 24 21.92 23.28 -25.10
N ALA A 25 21.49 23.47 -26.36
CA ALA A 25 20.51 22.58 -27.00
C ALA A 25 21.04 21.16 -27.15
N LEU A 26 22.30 20.96 -27.53
CA LEU A 26 22.93 19.64 -27.64
C LEU A 26 23.07 18.97 -26.30
N VAL A 27 23.40 19.70 -25.24
CA VAL A 27 23.47 19.15 -23.86
C VAL A 27 22.07 18.69 -23.39
N ILE A 28 21.02 19.50 -23.62
CA ILE A 28 19.64 19.15 -23.28
C ILE A 28 19.19 17.91 -24.06
N PHE A 29 19.55 17.81 -25.33
CA PHE A 29 19.21 16.65 -26.16
C PHE A 29 19.94 15.39 -25.68
N ALA A 30 21.20 15.48 -25.30
CA ALA A 30 21.99 14.37 -24.75
C ALA A 30 21.42 13.90 -23.38
N ILE A 31 21.02 14.84 -22.51
CA ILE A 31 20.41 14.54 -21.21
C ILE A 31 19.06 13.82 -21.41
N LYS A 32 18.20 14.31 -22.31
CA LYS A 32 16.92 13.65 -22.64
C LYS A 32 17.12 12.26 -23.21
N GLY A 33 18.10 12.06 -24.07
CA GLY A 33 18.44 10.74 -24.63
C GLY A 33 18.95 9.77 -23.56
N CYS A 34 19.75 10.25 -22.61
CA CYS A 34 20.26 9.44 -21.51
C CYS A 34 19.15 9.05 -20.51
N VAL A 35 18.26 9.97 -20.17
CA VAL A 35 17.13 9.72 -19.27
C VAL A 35 16.15 8.73 -19.89
N SER A 36 15.85 8.85 -21.20
CA SER A 36 14.95 7.90 -21.88
C SER A 36 15.52 6.49 -21.97
N SER A 37 16.84 6.36 -22.19
CA SER A 37 17.49 5.04 -22.25
C SER A 37 17.61 4.35 -20.89
N VAL A 38 17.76 5.11 -19.80
CA VAL A 38 17.77 4.59 -18.42
C VAL A 38 16.36 4.16 -18.03
N SER A 39 15.34 4.97 -18.36
CA SER A 39 13.93 4.63 -18.12
C SER A 39 13.50 3.37 -18.87
N GLN A 40 13.86 3.23 -20.15
CA GLN A 40 13.54 2.03 -20.94
C GLN A 40 14.25 0.78 -20.43
N ARG A 41 15.49 0.88 -19.99
CA ARG A 41 16.19 -0.27 -19.37
C ARG A 41 15.61 -0.68 -18.03
N ALA A 42 15.14 0.29 -17.23
CA ALA A 42 14.47 0.02 -15.97
C ALA A 42 13.12 -0.68 -16.20
N GLU A 43 12.35 -0.22 -17.20
CA GLU A 43 11.08 -0.82 -17.58
C GLU A 43 11.26 -2.24 -18.15
N GLN A 44 12.29 -2.46 -18.97
CA GLN A 44 12.60 -3.76 -19.55
C GLN A 44 13.06 -4.77 -18.49
N LYS A 45 13.91 -4.36 -17.54
CA LYS A 45 14.26 -5.17 -16.37
C LYS A 45 13.05 -5.53 -15.52
N ARG A 46 12.15 -4.58 -15.32
CA ARG A 46 10.91 -4.79 -14.56
C ARG A 46 9.98 -5.79 -15.26
N GLN A 47 9.87 -5.73 -16.58
CA GLN A 47 9.09 -6.70 -17.35
C GLN A 47 9.75 -8.10 -17.37
N GLU A 48 11.07 -8.18 -17.42
CA GLU A 48 11.80 -9.44 -17.29
C GLU A 48 11.67 -10.05 -15.89
N GLU A 49 11.71 -9.22 -14.82
CA GLU A 49 11.44 -9.66 -13.45
C GLU A 49 10.00 -10.13 -13.25
N LEU A 50 9.02 -9.41 -13.82
CA LEU A 50 7.61 -9.83 -13.79
C LEU A 50 7.37 -11.14 -14.58
N ALA A 51 8.03 -11.31 -15.71
CA ALA A 51 7.97 -12.55 -16.49
C ALA A 51 8.67 -13.72 -15.77
N ALA A 52 9.78 -13.47 -15.08
CA ALA A 52 10.47 -14.47 -14.28
C ALA A 52 9.68 -14.88 -13.03
N MET A 53 8.94 -13.95 -12.42
CA MET A 53 8.05 -14.25 -11.28
C MET A 53 6.83 -15.06 -11.70
N SER A 54 6.33 -14.95 -12.94
CA SER A 54 5.20 -15.74 -13.44
C SER A 54 5.53 -17.20 -13.73
N THR A 55 6.82 -17.56 -13.74
CA THR A 55 7.30 -18.94 -14.04
C THR A 55 7.79 -19.70 -12.80
N GLN A 56 7.86 -19.09 -11.63
CA GLN A 56 8.22 -19.79 -10.39
C GLN A 56 6.97 -20.25 -9.64
N THR A 57 6.62 -21.50 -9.84
CA THR A 57 5.70 -22.24 -8.95
C THR A 57 6.37 -22.33 -7.57
N PRO A 58 5.79 -21.82 -6.48
CA PRO A 58 6.38 -22.01 -5.16
C PRO A 58 6.18 -23.46 -4.71
N THR A 59 7.26 -24.21 -4.69
CA THR A 59 7.31 -25.50 -4.00
C THR A 59 7.54 -25.24 -2.54
N THR A 60 6.47 -25.13 -1.76
CA THR A 60 6.48 -25.28 -0.31
C THR A 60 5.56 -26.41 0.07
N ALA A 61 6.06 -27.30 0.94
CA ALA A 61 5.33 -28.45 1.44
C ALA A 61 3.97 -28.06 2.06
N PRO A 62 2.91 -28.87 1.89
CA PRO A 62 1.56 -28.49 2.27
C PRO A 62 1.38 -28.55 3.78
N ALA A 63 1.24 -27.37 4.41
CA ALA A 63 0.49 -27.27 5.63
C ALA A 63 -0.98 -27.64 5.31
N GLN A 64 -1.61 -28.43 6.13
CA GLN A 64 -3.01 -28.84 5.95
C GLN A 64 -3.89 -27.59 5.86
N LYS A 65 -4.39 -27.29 4.65
CA LYS A 65 -5.39 -26.24 4.45
C LYS A 65 -6.67 -26.68 5.17
N SER A 66 -7.08 -25.94 6.19
CA SER A 66 -8.43 -26.06 6.71
C SER A 66 -9.37 -25.50 5.63
N ASN A 67 -10.27 -26.31 5.10
CA ASN A 67 -11.28 -25.87 4.12
C ASN A 67 -12.57 -25.43 4.86
N SER A 68 -12.45 -24.66 5.94
CA SER A 68 -13.61 -24.13 6.62
C SER A 68 -14.27 -23.03 5.78
N SER A 69 -15.58 -23.08 5.64
CA SER A 69 -16.40 -21.98 5.07
C SER A 69 -16.80 -20.95 6.12
N ASP A 70 -16.57 -21.25 7.40
CA ASP A 70 -16.93 -20.41 8.53
C ASP A 70 -15.70 -19.88 9.27
N ILE A 71 -15.89 -18.76 9.97
CA ILE A 71 -14.83 -18.14 10.77
C ILE A 71 -14.49 -19.06 11.95
N ASP A 72 -13.21 -19.43 12.03
CA ASP A 72 -12.68 -20.15 13.20
C ASP A 72 -12.39 -19.13 14.31
N GLN A 73 -13.29 -19.04 15.28
CA GLN A 73 -13.17 -18.15 16.41
C GLN A 73 -11.89 -18.41 17.24
N ASN A 74 -11.45 -19.66 17.33
CA ASN A 74 -10.21 -20.00 18.04
C ASN A 74 -8.96 -19.46 17.34
N TYR A 75 -8.97 -19.41 16.00
CA TYR A 75 -7.86 -18.84 15.23
C TYR A 75 -7.63 -17.36 15.57
N TYR A 76 -8.71 -16.61 15.82
CA TYR A 76 -8.69 -15.19 16.10
C TYR A 76 -8.68 -14.83 17.58
N GLN A 77 -8.82 -15.82 18.45
CA GLN A 77 -8.86 -15.57 19.90
C GLN A 77 -7.60 -14.86 20.38
N ASN A 78 -7.75 -13.86 21.24
CA ASN A 78 -6.68 -13.02 21.76
C ASN A 78 -5.87 -12.33 20.64
N SER A 79 -6.59 -11.82 19.64
CA SER A 79 -6.05 -11.02 18.55
C SER A 79 -6.41 -9.54 18.70
N ALA A 80 -5.65 -8.67 18.05
CA ALA A 80 -5.99 -7.26 17.87
C ALA A 80 -6.10 -6.94 16.39
N PHE A 81 -7.13 -6.17 16.01
CA PHE A 81 -7.25 -5.55 14.70
C PHE A 81 -7.03 -4.05 14.85
N ILE A 82 -6.12 -3.49 14.07
CA ILE A 82 -5.77 -2.08 14.13
C ILE A 82 -5.81 -1.47 12.73
N GLY A 83 -6.51 -0.35 12.55
CA GLY A 83 -6.58 0.28 11.22
C GLY A 83 -7.68 1.31 11.04
N ASN A 84 -8.05 1.47 9.78
CA ASN A 84 -8.97 2.47 9.26
C ASN A 84 -10.45 2.01 9.30
N SER A 85 -11.26 2.53 8.39
CA SER A 85 -12.68 2.18 8.23
C SER A 85 -12.94 0.70 7.95
N PHE A 86 -11.97 -0.02 7.39
CA PHE A 86 -12.09 -1.47 7.22
C PHE A 86 -12.21 -2.19 8.57
N VAL A 87 -11.37 -1.83 9.55
CA VAL A 87 -11.45 -2.40 10.92
C VAL A 87 -12.69 -1.94 11.64
N ASP A 88 -13.10 -0.68 11.44
CA ASP A 88 -14.36 -0.16 11.98
C ASP A 88 -15.56 -0.95 11.47
N GLY A 89 -15.60 -1.27 10.17
CA GLY A 89 -16.62 -2.13 9.57
C GLY A 89 -16.64 -3.53 10.18
N MET A 90 -15.48 -4.17 10.33
CA MET A 90 -15.37 -5.48 10.98
C MET A 90 -15.92 -5.47 12.42
N MET A 91 -15.58 -4.43 13.18
CA MET A 91 -16.05 -4.24 14.56
C MET A 91 -17.58 -4.13 14.61
N ASN A 92 -18.18 -3.37 13.69
CA ASN A 92 -19.62 -3.14 13.63
C ASN A 92 -20.41 -4.42 13.38
N TYR A 93 -19.83 -5.38 12.63
CA TYR A 93 -20.47 -6.69 12.40
C TYR A 93 -20.17 -7.72 13.49
N SER A 94 -19.25 -7.44 14.42
CA SER A 94 -18.89 -8.35 15.54
C SER A 94 -18.55 -9.77 15.09
N LEU A 95 -17.84 -9.91 13.97
CA LEU A 95 -17.58 -11.19 13.31
C LEU A 95 -16.63 -12.11 14.09
N VAL A 96 -15.76 -11.53 14.91
CA VAL A 96 -14.76 -12.27 15.69
C VAL A 96 -14.96 -11.99 17.17
N GLU A 97 -15.25 -13.06 17.92
CA GLU A 97 -15.35 -12.99 19.37
C GLU A 97 -13.96 -13.06 20.02
N GLY A 98 -13.76 -12.28 21.10
CA GLY A 98 -12.50 -12.31 21.86
C GLY A 98 -11.30 -11.64 21.17
N ALA A 99 -11.54 -10.87 20.11
CA ALA A 99 -10.59 -9.94 19.52
C ALA A 99 -10.86 -8.52 19.98
N ASP A 100 -9.80 -7.69 20.08
CA ASP A 100 -9.92 -6.26 20.30
C ASP A 100 -9.80 -5.51 18.97
N TYR A 101 -10.55 -4.40 18.84
CA TYR A 101 -10.58 -3.59 17.62
C TYR A 101 -10.16 -2.15 17.95
N PHE A 102 -9.11 -1.66 17.32
CA PHE A 102 -8.57 -0.33 17.48
C PHE A 102 -8.66 0.42 16.16
N ALA A 103 -9.79 1.03 15.92
CA ALA A 103 -10.16 1.60 14.63
C ALA A 103 -10.51 3.10 14.72
N ARG A 104 -10.30 3.77 13.59
CA ARG A 104 -10.82 5.10 13.33
C ARG A 104 -11.07 5.26 11.83
N ILE A 105 -12.25 5.73 11.45
CA ILE A 105 -12.57 6.06 10.05
C ILE A 105 -11.60 7.13 9.54
N GLY A 106 -11.07 6.92 8.33
CA GLY A 106 -10.10 7.81 7.70
C GLY A 106 -8.69 7.78 8.31
N LEU A 107 -8.39 6.78 9.16
CA LEU A 107 -7.07 6.65 9.78
C LEU A 107 -6.00 6.30 8.75
N ASN A 108 -4.94 7.07 8.72
CA ASN A 108 -3.72 6.77 7.96
C ASN A 108 -2.56 6.39 8.91
N VAL A 109 -1.46 5.91 8.37
CA VAL A 109 -0.30 5.42 9.16
C VAL A 109 0.32 6.48 10.06
N ASN A 110 0.32 7.76 9.64
CA ASN A 110 0.84 8.86 10.46
C ASN A 110 -0.13 9.20 11.62
N ASP A 111 -1.41 9.24 11.31
CA ASP A 111 -2.46 9.54 12.30
C ASP A 111 -2.57 8.46 13.37
N ALA A 112 -2.29 7.20 13.04
CA ALA A 112 -2.29 6.09 14.00
C ALA A 112 -1.29 6.28 15.15
N MET A 113 -0.24 7.06 14.93
CA MET A 113 0.76 7.43 15.95
C MET A 113 0.33 8.58 16.86
N THR A 114 -0.72 9.33 16.49
CA THR A 114 -1.06 10.59 17.14
C THR A 114 -2.55 10.76 17.48
N LYS A 115 -3.44 10.09 16.72
CA LYS A 115 -4.89 10.19 16.92
C LYS A 115 -5.43 8.95 17.62
N SER A 116 -6.41 9.18 18.50
CA SER A 116 -7.11 8.10 19.21
C SER A 116 -8.14 7.41 18.32
N THR A 117 -8.63 6.23 18.74
CA THR A 117 -9.87 5.64 18.23
C THR A 117 -11.05 6.60 18.44
N SER A 118 -12.21 6.31 17.87
CA SER A 118 -13.42 7.17 18.04
C SER A 118 -13.87 7.31 19.49
N THR A 119 -13.56 6.34 20.33
CA THR A 119 -13.95 6.28 21.76
C THR A 119 -12.76 6.28 22.72
N GLY A 120 -11.54 6.13 22.20
CA GLY A 120 -10.31 6.07 22.99
C GLY A 120 -9.76 7.45 23.37
N THR A 121 -8.76 7.44 24.24
CA THR A 121 -8.09 8.66 24.73
C THR A 121 -6.60 8.68 24.42
N VAL A 122 -6.04 7.55 23.98
CA VAL A 122 -4.63 7.41 23.58
C VAL A 122 -4.54 7.21 22.07
N PRO A 123 -3.38 7.48 21.43
CA PRO A 123 -3.16 7.16 20.04
C PRO A 123 -3.51 5.70 19.71
N VAL A 124 -4.05 5.45 18.51
CA VAL A 124 -4.52 4.11 18.12
C VAL A 124 -3.45 3.03 18.34
N ILE A 125 -2.18 3.32 18.03
CA ILE A 125 -1.09 2.37 18.24
C ILE A 125 -0.82 2.08 19.72
N GLU A 126 -1.08 3.02 20.61
CA GLU A 126 -0.86 2.87 22.05
C GLU A 126 -1.93 2.02 22.71
N GLU A 127 -3.07 1.78 22.06
CA GLU A 127 -4.07 0.81 22.53
C GLU A 127 -3.50 -0.62 22.61
N LEU A 128 -2.42 -0.92 21.88
CA LEU A 128 -1.69 -2.18 22.01
C LEU A 128 -0.90 -2.30 23.33
N ASN A 129 -0.72 -1.21 24.06
CA ASN A 129 -0.02 -1.18 25.36
C ASN A 129 -1.00 -1.19 26.55
N ASN A 130 -2.09 -1.95 26.44
CA ASN A 130 -3.18 -2.00 27.43
C ASN A 130 -3.02 -3.07 28.53
N GLY A 131 -1.84 -3.68 28.62
CA GLY A 131 -1.53 -4.76 29.57
C GLY A 131 -1.94 -6.16 29.11
N LYS A 132 -2.64 -6.30 27.97
CA LYS A 132 -2.87 -7.61 27.33
C LYS A 132 -1.67 -8.01 26.46
N GLN A 133 -1.45 -9.32 26.32
CA GLN A 133 -0.54 -9.88 25.33
C GLN A 133 -1.35 -10.54 24.24
N TYR A 134 -1.21 -10.05 22.99
CA TYR A 134 -1.93 -10.59 21.84
C TYR A 134 -1.12 -11.71 21.19
N ASN A 135 -1.80 -12.72 20.67
CA ASN A 135 -1.20 -13.76 19.84
C ASN A 135 -0.95 -13.27 18.41
N LYS A 136 -1.90 -12.50 17.89
CA LYS A 136 -1.88 -11.96 16.52
C LYS A 136 -2.33 -10.50 16.51
N ILE A 137 -1.69 -9.72 15.65
CA ILE A 137 -2.08 -8.34 15.37
C ILE A 137 -2.27 -8.20 13.87
N PHE A 138 -3.47 -7.81 13.46
CA PHE A 138 -3.85 -7.56 12.07
C PHE A 138 -3.87 -6.05 11.82
N MET A 139 -2.99 -5.56 10.94
CA MET A 139 -2.86 -4.15 10.62
C MET A 139 -3.36 -3.87 9.22
N ILE A 140 -4.26 -2.90 9.07
CA ILE A 140 -4.90 -2.56 7.79
C ILE A 140 -4.76 -1.06 7.55
N PHE A 141 -3.86 -0.68 6.63
CA PHE A 141 -3.57 0.69 6.21
C PHE A 141 -3.23 0.73 4.73
N GLY A 142 -3.27 1.92 4.13
CA GLY A 142 -2.87 2.18 2.75
C GLY A 142 -3.98 2.75 1.88
N GLU A 143 -5.25 2.51 2.19
CA GLU A 143 -6.38 3.06 1.44
C GLU A 143 -6.42 4.60 1.52
N ASN A 144 -6.25 5.16 2.71
CA ASN A 144 -6.27 6.61 2.93
C ASN A 144 -4.96 7.31 2.50
N GLU A 145 -3.98 6.54 2.05
CA GLU A 145 -2.69 7.01 1.59
C GLU A 145 -2.52 6.95 0.07
N LEU A 146 -3.51 6.39 -0.67
CA LEU A 146 -3.45 6.23 -2.13
C LEU A 146 -3.22 7.56 -2.86
N GLY A 147 -3.77 8.66 -2.33
CA GLY A 147 -3.58 10.02 -2.84
C GLY A 147 -2.31 10.73 -2.40
N TRP A 148 -1.44 10.11 -1.61
CA TRP A 148 -0.21 10.76 -1.17
C TRP A 148 0.78 10.97 -2.32
N ALA A 149 1.42 12.13 -2.33
CA ALA A 149 2.37 12.50 -3.38
C ALA A 149 3.62 11.61 -3.42
N ASN A 150 3.97 10.98 -2.30
CA ASN A 150 5.15 10.13 -2.17
C ASN A 150 4.82 8.85 -1.40
N SER A 151 4.83 7.73 -2.10
CA SER A 151 4.61 6.40 -1.52
C SER A 151 5.75 5.93 -0.59
N ASP A 152 6.96 6.48 -0.72
CA ASP A 152 8.07 6.15 0.18
C ASP A 152 7.77 6.64 1.60
N THR A 153 7.08 7.78 1.74
CA THR A 153 6.60 8.29 3.03
C THR A 153 5.62 7.33 3.69
N PHE A 154 4.71 6.73 2.91
CA PHE A 154 3.81 5.69 3.41
C PHE A 154 4.59 4.49 3.94
N VAL A 155 5.55 3.97 3.16
CA VAL A 155 6.35 2.81 3.54
C VAL A 155 7.17 3.08 4.80
N GLU A 156 7.80 4.27 4.90
CA GLU A 156 8.59 4.68 6.08
C GLU A 156 7.71 4.76 7.34
N GLN A 157 6.58 5.45 7.25
CA GLN A 157 5.67 5.63 8.38
C GLN A 157 4.98 4.34 8.79
N TYR A 158 4.58 3.50 7.84
CA TYR A 158 4.03 2.18 8.15
C TYR A 158 5.10 1.29 8.81
N GLY A 159 6.34 1.37 8.33
CA GLY A 159 7.49 0.70 8.96
C GLY A 159 7.71 1.11 10.42
N ALA A 160 7.60 2.40 10.73
CA ALA A 160 7.68 2.92 12.09
C ALA A 160 6.51 2.43 12.97
N LEU A 161 5.30 2.38 12.40
CA LEU A 161 4.11 1.88 13.09
C LEU A 161 4.26 0.38 13.46
N ILE A 162 4.80 -0.44 12.55
CA ILE A 162 5.11 -1.86 12.81
C ILE A 162 6.15 -1.99 13.92
N ASP A 163 7.22 -1.20 13.90
CA ASP A 163 8.26 -1.24 14.93
C ASP A 163 7.68 -0.86 16.31
N LYS A 164 6.77 0.11 16.33
CA LYS A 164 6.06 0.50 17.56
C LYS A 164 5.16 -0.63 18.06
N ALA A 165 4.39 -1.28 17.19
CA ALA A 165 3.59 -2.46 17.55
C ALA A 165 4.45 -3.57 18.15
N LYS A 166 5.61 -3.88 17.53
CA LYS A 166 6.56 -4.87 18.04
C LYS A 166 7.12 -4.48 19.42
N SER A 167 7.33 -3.19 19.67
CA SER A 167 7.84 -2.73 20.97
C SER A 167 6.84 -2.96 22.10
N TYR A 168 5.55 -2.93 21.83
CA TYR A 168 4.49 -3.21 22.80
C TYR A 168 4.14 -4.69 22.91
N GLN A 169 4.25 -5.41 21.77
CA GLN A 169 3.77 -6.78 21.63
C GLN A 169 4.85 -7.65 20.97
N SER A 170 5.97 -7.84 21.70
CA SER A 170 7.19 -8.47 21.17
C SER A 170 7.03 -9.93 20.74
N THR A 171 6.01 -10.63 21.25
CA THR A 171 5.73 -12.04 20.94
C THR A 171 4.58 -12.24 19.96
N ALA A 172 3.83 -11.17 19.66
CA ALA A 172 2.70 -11.24 18.75
C ALA A 172 3.15 -11.46 17.30
N LYS A 173 2.44 -12.30 16.57
CA LYS A 173 2.59 -12.41 15.12
C LYS A 173 1.83 -11.28 14.46
N ILE A 174 2.53 -10.44 13.69
CA ILE A 174 1.96 -9.28 13.03
C ILE A 174 1.64 -9.63 11.58
N TYR A 175 0.45 -9.26 11.13
CA TYR A 175 -0.07 -9.45 9.79
C TYR A 175 -0.42 -8.08 9.18
N LEU A 176 0.15 -7.79 8.00
CA LEU A 176 -0.23 -6.63 7.21
C LEU A 176 -1.25 -7.09 6.16
N LEU A 177 -2.47 -6.58 6.25
CA LEU A 177 -3.51 -6.94 5.29
C LEU A 177 -3.38 -6.06 4.03
N ALA A 178 -3.59 -6.69 2.89
CA ALA A 178 -3.71 -5.98 1.62
C ALA A 178 -4.89 -4.99 1.66
N ILE A 179 -4.77 -3.88 0.94
CA ILE A 179 -5.89 -3.00 0.62
C ILE A 179 -6.83 -3.79 -0.30
N THR A 180 -8.12 -3.77 -0.03
CA THR A 180 -9.12 -4.45 -0.85
C THR A 180 -9.42 -3.67 -2.13
N PRO A 181 -9.91 -4.32 -3.21
CA PRO A 181 -10.28 -3.62 -4.41
C PRO A 181 -11.50 -2.72 -4.19
N VAL A 182 -11.66 -1.73 -5.05
CA VAL A 182 -12.86 -0.90 -5.16
C VAL A 182 -13.65 -1.29 -6.41
N THR A 183 -14.93 -0.90 -6.48
CA THR A 183 -15.75 -1.14 -7.69
C THR A 183 -15.17 -0.44 -8.90
N LYS A 184 -15.57 -0.90 -10.10
CA LYS A 184 -15.15 -0.27 -11.35
C LYS A 184 -15.50 1.21 -11.40
N GLU A 185 -16.68 1.59 -10.92
CA GLU A 185 -17.13 2.99 -10.89
C GLU A 185 -16.19 3.86 -10.04
N VAL A 186 -15.84 3.43 -8.83
CA VAL A 186 -14.90 4.16 -7.96
C VAL A 186 -13.52 4.24 -8.62
N SER A 187 -13.04 3.13 -9.18
CA SER A 187 -11.75 3.06 -9.86
C SER A 187 -11.67 4.00 -11.06
N ASP A 188 -12.72 4.05 -11.88
CA ASP A 188 -12.79 4.93 -13.06
C ASP A 188 -12.88 6.41 -12.67
N ASN A 189 -13.62 6.74 -11.61
CA ASN A 189 -13.74 8.10 -11.08
C ASN A 189 -12.42 8.60 -10.47
N ASN A 190 -11.60 7.73 -9.95
CA ASN A 190 -10.23 7.98 -9.49
C ASN A 190 -10.09 9.19 -8.55
N VAL A 191 -11.05 9.38 -7.64
CA VAL A 191 -10.99 10.44 -6.64
C VAL A 191 -9.85 10.16 -5.67
N ASP A 192 -9.01 11.16 -5.41
CA ASP A 192 -7.84 11.05 -4.54
C ASP A 192 -6.94 9.84 -4.87
N ASN A 193 -6.81 9.53 -6.17
CA ASN A 193 -6.04 8.41 -6.69
C ASN A 193 -6.55 7.03 -6.22
N THR A 194 -7.81 6.94 -5.79
CA THR A 194 -8.48 5.70 -5.38
C THR A 194 -8.91 4.91 -6.60
N ASN A 195 -8.03 4.03 -7.07
CA ASN A 195 -8.26 3.15 -8.21
C ASN A 195 -7.53 1.82 -8.02
N ASN A 196 -7.99 0.77 -8.71
CA ASN A 196 -7.46 -0.58 -8.54
C ASN A 196 -6.01 -0.73 -9.02
N GLU A 197 -5.55 0.04 -9.99
CA GLU A 197 -4.14 0.05 -10.41
C GLU A 197 -3.23 0.57 -9.28
N GLN A 198 -3.63 1.65 -8.62
CA GLN A 198 -2.90 2.21 -7.49
C GLN A 198 -2.94 1.29 -6.27
N ILE A 199 -4.09 0.67 -5.99
CA ILE A 199 -4.25 -0.32 -4.92
C ILE A 199 -3.26 -1.48 -5.11
N VAL A 200 -3.17 -2.05 -6.31
CA VAL A 200 -2.21 -3.12 -6.60
C VAL A 200 -0.76 -2.67 -6.36
N LYS A 201 -0.40 -1.44 -6.77
CA LYS A 201 0.95 -0.88 -6.50
C LYS A 201 1.23 -0.75 -5.00
N TYR A 202 0.26 -0.27 -4.22
CA TYR A 202 0.42 -0.16 -2.77
C TYR A 202 0.48 -1.53 -2.10
N ASN A 203 -0.28 -2.50 -2.55
CA ASN A 203 -0.22 -3.88 -2.06
C ASN A 203 1.16 -4.50 -2.27
N GLU A 204 1.82 -4.23 -3.39
CA GLU A 204 3.22 -4.63 -3.61
C GLU A 204 4.19 -3.92 -2.64
N LEU A 205 3.96 -2.66 -2.31
CA LEU A 205 4.75 -1.96 -1.29
C LEU A 205 4.54 -2.56 0.10
N ILE A 206 3.29 -2.86 0.48
CA ILE A 206 2.96 -3.50 1.76
C ILE A 206 3.60 -4.88 1.85
N LYS A 207 3.57 -5.67 0.78
CA LYS A 207 4.21 -6.99 0.72
C LYS A 207 5.71 -6.91 0.94
N LYS A 208 6.42 -6.01 0.23
CA LYS A 208 7.86 -5.78 0.41
C LYS A 208 8.19 -5.27 1.81
N LEU A 209 7.35 -4.39 2.36
CA LEU A 209 7.50 -3.91 3.72
C LEU A 209 7.35 -5.05 4.73
N ALA A 210 6.37 -5.93 4.57
CA ALA A 210 6.17 -7.10 5.40
C ALA A 210 7.43 -8.00 5.41
N GLU A 211 7.97 -8.30 4.23
CA GLU A 211 9.22 -9.06 4.08
C GLU A 211 10.38 -8.39 4.80
N SER A 212 10.59 -7.08 4.59
CA SER A 212 11.69 -6.33 5.21
C SER A 212 11.60 -6.24 6.73
N LYS A 213 10.38 -6.20 7.26
CA LYS A 213 10.10 -6.15 8.70
C LYS A 213 9.99 -7.53 9.35
N GLY A 214 10.05 -8.63 8.57
CA GLY A 214 9.86 -9.98 9.09
C GLY A 214 8.48 -10.17 9.73
N VAL A 215 7.44 -9.65 9.08
CA VAL A 215 6.03 -9.82 9.43
C VAL A 215 5.27 -10.44 8.26
N VAL A 216 4.03 -10.87 8.47
CA VAL A 216 3.28 -11.61 7.44
C VAL A 216 2.48 -10.66 6.57
N TYR A 217 2.54 -10.82 5.26
CA TYR A 217 1.61 -10.20 4.33
C TYR A 217 0.38 -11.10 4.17
N ALA A 218 -0.81 -10.55 4.35
CA ALA A 218 -2.07 -11.25 4.19
C ALA A 218 -2.84 -10.69 2.98
N ASP A 219 -2.86 -11.43 1.89
CA ASP A 219 -3.46 -11.03 0.61
C ASP A 219 -4.98 -11.15 0.61
N VAL A 220 -5.66 -10.33 1.42
CA VAL A 220 -7.12 -10.27 1.44
C VAL A 220 -7.72 -9.65 0.17
N TYR A 221 -6.93 -8.97 -0.66
CA TYR A 221 -7.35 -8.49 -1.97
C TYR A 221 -7.84 -9.65 -2.83
N SER A 222 -7.05 -10.72 -2.92
CA SER A 222 -7.38 -11.93 -3.69
C SER A 222 -8.62 -12.68 -3.18
N ALA A 223 -9.04 -12.45 -1.93
CA ALA A 223 -10.25 -13.06 -1.39
C ALA A 223 -11.55 -12.46 -1.92
N VAL A 224 -11.50 -11.21 -2.40
CA VAL A 224 -12.70 -10.41 -2.69
C VAL A 224 -12.71 -9.78 -4.09
N VAL A 225 -11.59 -9.80 -4.82
CA VAL A 225 -11.51 -9.28 -6.18
C VAL A 225 -12.34 -10.13 -7.14
N GLY A 226 -13.08 -9.49 -8.04
CA GLY A 226 -13.79 -10.13 -9.15
C GLY A 226 -12.86 -10.51 -10.30
N GLU A 227 -13.40 -11.28 -11.27
CA GLU A 227 -12.65 -11.75 -12.45
C GLU A 227 -12.14 -10.60 -13.34
N ASP A 228 -12.80 -9.45 -13.27
CA ASP A 228 -12.45 -8.23 -13.99
C ASP A 228 -11.41 -7.34 -13.26
N GLY A 229 -10.91 -7.78 -12.10
CA GLY A 229 -9.94 -7.04 -11.29
C GLY A 229 -10.55 -5.95 -10.40
N ASN A 230 -11.87 -5.85 -10.33
CA ASN A 230 -12.60 -4.89 -9.49
C ASN A 230 -13.32 -5.59 -8.34
N LEU A 231 -13.76 -4.81 -7.34
CA LEU A 231 -14.76 -5.29 -6.39
C LEU A 231 -16.09 -5.49 -7.14
N PRO A 232 -16.76 -6.65 -7.00
CA PRO A 232 -18.02 -6.88 -7.71
C PRO A 232 -19.09 -5.84 -7.37
N ASP A 233 -19.87 -5.45 -8.38
CA ASP A 233 -20.96 -4.49 -8.20
C ASP A 233 -22.01 -4.99 -7.20
N GLY A 234 -22.56 -4.05 -6.43
CA GLY A 234 -23.63 -4.31 -5.48
C GLY A 234 -23.18 -4.87 -4.13
N VAL A 235 -21.89 -5.14 -3.94
CA VAL A 235 -21.36 -5.63 -2.64
C VAL A 235 -20.97 -4.50 -1.68
N ALA A 236 -20.79 -3.30 -2.20
CA ALA A 236 -20.49 -2.09 -1.45
C ALA A 236 -21.38 -0.95 -1.98
N SER A 237 -22.14 -0.30 -1.10
CA SER A 237 -23.06 0.77 -1.51
C SER A 237 -22.33 2.04 -1.98
N ASP A 238 -21.15 2.27 -1.48
CA ASP A 238 -20.24 3.38 -1.87
C ASP A 238 -19.10 2.93 -2.78
N GLY A 239 -19.08 1.65 -3.15
CA GLY A 239 -18.07 1.04 -4.00
C GLY A 239 -16.75 0.72 -3.29
N ILE A 240 -16.65 0.94 -1.98
CA ILE A 240 -15.43 0.77 -1.16
C ILE A 240 -15.71 -0.15 0.04
N HIS A 241 -16.69 0.24 0.88
CA HIS A 241 -16.99 -0.43 2.14
C HIS A 241 -18.06 -1.50 1.94
N PHE A 242 -17.64 -2.74 1.94
CA PHE A 242 -18.55 -3.86 1.68
C PHE A 242 -19.28 -4.35 2.94
N GLY A 243 -20.30 -5.18 2.71
CA GLY A 243 -21.11 -5.76 3.78
C GLY A 243 -20.44 -6.95 4.48
N GLU A 244 -21.13 -7.48 5.46
CA GLU A 244 -20.71 -8.56 6.37
C GLU A 244 -20.09 -9.77 5.65
N ASP A 245 -20.73 -10.25 4.58
CA ASP A 245 -20.29 -11.44 3.85
C ASP A 245 -18.87 -11.31 3.28
N TYR A 246 -18.47 -10.11 2.87
CA TYR A 246 -17.14 -9.87 2.30
C TYR A 246 -16.07 -9.75 3.39
N TYR A 247 -16.38 -9.18 4.55
CA TYR A 247 -15.51 -9.26 5.72
C TYR A 247 -15.33 -10.73 6.17
N LYS A 248 -16.40 -11.52 6.17
CA LYS A 248 -16.33 -12.96 6.43
C LYS A 248 -15.42 -13.68 5.44
N LYS A 249 -15.50 -13.36 4.12
CA LYS A 249 -14.57 -13.91 3.12
C LYS A 249 -13.12 -13.59 3.43
N CYS A 250 -12.80 -12.35 3.80
CA CYS A 250 -11.45 -11.96 4.19
C CYS A 250 -10.94 -12.78 5.39
N LEU A 251 -11.72 -12.89 6.43
CA LEU A 251 -11.37 -13.66 7.63
C LEU A 251 -11.18 -15.15 7.32
N VAL A 252 -12.11 -15.76 6.62
CA VAL A 252 -12.01 -17.17 6.21
C VAL A 252 -10.79 -17.40 5.31
N TYR A 253 -10.47 -16.45 4.42
CA TYR A 253 -9.26 -16.53 3.60
C TYR A 253 -7.99 -16.50 4.45
N ILE A 254 -7.89 -15.56 5.40
CA ILE A 254 -6.72 -15.45 6.29
C ILE A 254 -6.48 -16.76 7.03
N GLN A 255 -7.47 -17.29 7.74
CA GLN A 255 -7.31 -18.49 8.54
C GLN A 255 -6.95 -19.74 7.73
N ASN A 256 -7.40 -19.81 6.48
CA ASN A 256 -7.20 -20.98 5.61
C ASN A 256 -5.90 -20.91 4.80
N ASN A 257 -5.37 -19.70 4.54
CA ASN A 257 -4.27 -19.51 3.60
C ASN A 257 -3.04 -18.84 4.21
N ILE A 258 -3.17 -18.15 5.34
CA ILE A 258 -2.09 -17.35 5.92
C ILE A 258 -1.70 -17.96 7.28
N GLN A 259 -0.44 -18.44 7.39
CA GLN A 259 0.09 -19.05 8.61
C GLN A 259 1.09 -18.15 9.31
#